data_f4097b14111abf2bc95cba7f0224fc97
#
_entry.id   f4097b14111abf2bc95cba7f0224fc97
#
_cell.length_a   1.000
_cell.length_b   1.000
_cell.length_c   1.000
_cell.angle_alpha   90.00
_cell.angle_beta   90.00
_cell.angle_gamma   90.00
#
_symmetry.space_group_name_H-M   'P 1'
#
loop_
_entity.id
_entity.type
_entity.pdbx_description
1 polymer ?
#
loop_
_entity_poly.entity_id
_entity_poly.type
_entity_poly.pdbx_seq_one_letter_code
_entity_poly.pdbx_strand_id
1 'polypeptide(L)'
;YEEHPVGHSRSSSSLLTAAQGLPVVGVEIFSDGDLAAEDPFLVRANELPLLETPRARPTDREVEERGMMIRAIYPVKVSSGRIVALLDGGVLLNGNFNFVDTIRDLVYGPGSLLKGSIGTVTVFLDDVRITTKVPLGPGERALGTRVSDEVRTHVLDKGETWIDRAFVVNDWYISAYEPILDETGKRVGMLYTGYLEAPYRLSLWRALAVLVFMFLALMVLSSLVAIRGAKSIFKPLEGMTKVVHATRSGEAQRIGRVASQDEIGELAREFDAMLDLLQQRSQQIRNWADQLEDKVAERTAELERKNADLLRTIRVLRETRQQLVVAEKLAALGELTAGVAHEINNPTQV
;
A
#
# COMPACT_ATOMS: atom_id res chain seq x y z
N TYR A 1 47.48 -7.67 24.17
CA TYR A 1 46.54 -6.86 24.98
C TYR A 1 47.09 -5.46 24.94
N GLU A 2 46.67 -4.64 24.00
CA GLU A 2 46.87 -3.20 24.07
C GLU A 2 45.77 -2.64 24.95
N GLU A 3 46.15 -2.03 26.07
CA GLU A 3 45.27 -1.22 26.89
C GLU A 3 44.86 -0.01 26.03
N HIS A 4 43.69 -0.04 25.43
CA HIS A 4 43.10 1.17 24.94
C HIS A 4 42.80 2.09 26.11
N PRO A 5 43.18 3.37 26.02
CA PRO A 5 42.92 4.32 27.10
C PRO A 5 41.40 4.36 27.31
N VAL A 6 41.01 4.29 28.59
CA VAL A 6 39.63 4.45 29.05
C VAL A 6 39.13 5.78 28.47
N GLY A 7 38.34 5.69 27.38
CA GLY A 7 37.82 6.85 26.69
C GLY A 7 36.99 7.72 27.63
N HIS A 8 36.93 8.98 27.30
CA HIS A 8 36.16 9.97 28.06
C HIS A 8 34.74 9.47 28.26
N SER A 9 34.39 9.22 29.55
CA SER A 9 33.05 8.77 29.91
C SER A 9 32.03 9.84 29.54
N ARG A 10 31.35 9.60 28.43
CA ARG A 10 30.12 10.31 28.14
C ARG A 10 29.14 9.98 29.26
N SER A 11 28.64 10.96 29.98
CA SER A 11 27.54 10.77 30.92
C SER A 11 26.23 10.78 30.11
N SER A 12 25.89 9.63 29.50
CA SER A 12 24.53 9.47 28.89
C SER A 12 23.57 8.97 29.99
N SER A 13 22.29 9.26 29.80
CA SER A 13 21.24 8.75 30.69
C SER A 13 21.25 7.22 30.78
N SER A 14 21.54 6.56 29.66
CA SER A 14 21.67 5.12 29.54
C SER A 14 22.77 4.56 30.40
N LEU A 15 23.96 5.16 30.37
CA LEU A 15 25.10 4.75 31.24
C LEU A 15 24.78 4.95 32.69
N LEU A 16 24.15 6.05 33.07
CA LEU A 16 23.75 6.32 34.44
C LEU A 16 22.74 5.28 34.96
N THR A 17 21.76 4.93 34.12
CA THR A 17 20.75 3.91 34.44
C THR A 17 21.40 2.52 34.56
N ALA A 18 22.30 2.17 33.64
CA ALA A 18 23.01 0.91 33.69
C ALA A 18 23.95 0.83 34.93
N ALA A 19 24.58 1.94 35.34
CA ALA A 19 25.38 2.04 36.54
C ALA A 19 24.55 1.85 37.82
N GLN A 20 23.25 2.07 37.78
CA GLN A 20 22.31 1.74 38.88
C GLN A 20 21.91 0.25 38.89
N GLY A 21 22.37 -0.52 37.92
CA GLY A 21 22.15 -1.97 37.87
C GLY A 21 20.97 -2.40 37.00
N LEU A 22 20.42 -1.53 36.16
CA LEU A 22 19.35 -1.81 35.23
C LEU A 22 19.92 -1.89 33.80
N PRO A 23 19.66 -2.96 33.05
CA PRO A 23 20.05 -3.02 31.64
C PRO A 23 19.22 -2.01 30.86
N VAL A 24 19.85 -1.37 29.87
CA VAL A 24 19.22 -0.37 29.00
C VAL A 24 19.38 -0.78 27.55
N VAL A 25 18.32 -0.67 26.79
CA VAL A 25 18.35 -0.82 25.33
C VAL A 25 17.49 0.30 24.73
N GLY A 26 18.06 1.10 23.87
CA GLY A 26 17.35 2.22 23.29
C GLY A 26 18.05 2.83 22.10
N VAL A 27 17.43 3.88 21.57
CA VAL A 27 18.02 4.72 20.51
C VAL A 27 18.71 5.90 21.19
N GLU A 28 19.95 6.12 20.82
CA GLU A 28 20.76 7.24 21.30
C GLU A 28 21.32 8.05 20.12
N ILE A 29 21.37 9.38 20.30
CA ILE A 29 21.96 10.26 19.30
C ILE A 29 23.35 10.67 19.76
N PHE A 30 24.31 10.41 18.90
CA PHE A 30 25.72 10.73 19.11
C PHE A 30 26.06 12.00 18.35
N SER A 31 26.70 12.96 19.02
CA SER A 31 27.32 14.08 18.34
C SER A 31 28.61 13.63 17.63
N ASP A 32 29.14 14.47 16.75
CA ASP A 32 30.42 14.23 16.10
C ASP A 32 31.55 13.94 17.10
N GLY A 33 31.64 14.72 18.19
CA GLY A 33 32.58 14.47 19.27
C GLY A 33 32.40 13.16 20.01
N ASP A 34 31.14 12.71 20.19
CA ASP A 34 30.84 11.42 20.80
C ASP A 34 31.28 10.26 19.90
N LEU A 35 31.00 10.37 18.59
CA LEU A 35 31.42 9.38 17.59
C LEU A 35 32.95 9.30 17.50
N ALA A 36 33.63 10.45 17.55
CA ALA A 36 35.09 10.51 17.55
C ALA A 36 35.72 9.83 18.77
N ALA A 37 35.04 9.89 19.92
CA ALA A 37 35.49 9.25 21.16
C ALA A 37 35.32 7.73 21.11
N GLU A 38 34.30 7.23 20.41
CA GLU A 38 34.09 5.77 20.22
C GLU A 38 35.08 5.22 19.16
N ASP A 39 35.08 5.80 17.96
CA ASP A 39 36.01 5.47 16.89
C ASP A 39 36.10 6.65 15.89
N PRO A 40 37.30 7.23 15.69
CA PRO A 40 37.50 8.31 14.71
C PRO A 40 37.07 7.96 13.26
N PHE A 41 37.00 6.68 12.93
CA PHE A 41 36.50 6.22 11.63
C PHE A 41 35.01 6.49 11.45
N LEU A 42 34.22 6.40 12.54
CA LEU A 42 32.78 6.63 12.53
C LEU A 42 32.44 8.06 12.13
N VAL A 43 33.24 9.05 12.50
CA VAL A 43 33.04 10.46 12.15
C VAL A 43 33.03 10.63 10.64
N ARG A 44 34.08 10.17 9.97
CA ARG A 44 34.19 10.29 8.51
C ARG A 44 33.12 9.53 7.74
N ALA A 45 32.69 8.40 8.28
CA ALA A 45 31.64 7.58 7.66
C ALA A 45 30.23 8.17 7.86
N ASN A 46 30.09 9.08 8.83
CA ASN A 46 28.80 9.61 9.24
C ASN A 46 28.47 11.01 8.68
N GLU A 47 29.46 11.73 8.18
CA GLU A 47 29.29 13.05 7.56
C GLU A 47 28.41 12.94 6.32
N LEU A 48 27.16 13.44 6.42
CA LEU A 48 26.15 13.29 5.38
C LEU A 48 25.72 14.65 4.84
N PRO A 49 26.13 15.01 3.60
CA PRO A 49 25.68 16.24 2.96
C PRO A 49 24.15 16.25 2.78
N LEU A 50 23.52 17.36 3.12
CA LEU A 50 22.09 17.55 2.92
C LEU A 50 21.80 17.91 1.47
N LEU A 51 20.83 17.22 0.90
CA LEU A 51 20.35 17.47 -0.46
C LEU A 51 19.08 18.32 -0.42
N GLU A 52 19.00 19.29 -1.32
CA GLU A 52 17.79 20.05 -1.51
C GLU A 52 16.63 19.10 -1.83
N THR A 53 15.57 19.16 -1.05
CA THR A 53 14.45 18.24 -1.17
C THR A 53 13.15 19.02 -1.32
N PRO A 54 12.37 18.78 -2.38
CA PRO A 54 11.08 19.42 -2.58
C PRO A 54 10.16 19.25 -1.38
N ARG A 55 9.44 20.31 -0.99
CA ARG A 55 8.48 20.35 0.11
C ARG A 55 9.08 20.15 1.51
N ALA A 56 10.40 20.00 1.65
CA ALA A 56 11.02 19.98 2.96
C ALA A 56 10.98 21.38 3.60
N ARG A 57 10.96 21.43 4.93
CA ARG A 57 11.06 22.68 5.68
C ARG A 57 12.41 23.35 5.38
N PRO A 58 12.49 24.66 5.07
CA PRO A 58 13.77 25.35 4.86
C PRO A 58 14.72 25.15 6.02
N THR A 59 16.03 25.04 5.73
CA THR A 59 17.10 24.89 6.73
C THR A 59 18.37 25.54 6.24
N ASP A 60 19.17 26.07 7.17
CA ASP A 60 20.51 26.59 6.91
C ASP A 60 21.60 25.52 7.14
N ARG A 61 21.19 24.29 7.53
CA ARG A 61 22.14 23.17 7.70
C ARG A 61 22.54 22.62 6.34
N GLU A 62 23.83 22.41 6.16
CA GLU A 62 24.40 21.84 4.93
C GLU A 62 24.77 20.36 5.10
N VAL A 63 25.04 19.94 6.34
CA VAL A 63 25.51 18.57 6.65
C VAL A 63 24.78 18.05 7.89
N GLU A 64 24.55 16.74 7.95
CA GLU A 64 24.19 16.02 9.16
C GLU A 64 25.41 15.25 9.66
N GLU A 65 25.89 15.60 10.83
CA GLU A 65 27.10 15.04 11.45
C GLU A 65 26.78 14.08 12.59
N ARG A 66 25.53 14.11 13.09
CA ARG A 66 25.09 13.26 14.20
C ARG A 66 24.84 11.84 13.77
N GLY A 67 25.19 10.88 14.64
CA GLY A 67 24.87 9.47 14.45
C GLY A 67 23.66 9.05 15.26
N MET A 68 22.80 8.21 14.70
CA MET A 68 21.76 7.50 15.42
C MET A 68 22.19 6.06 15.66
N MET A 69 22.21 5.65 16.92
CA MET A 69 22.69 4.34 17.32
C MET A 69 21.62 3.60 18.12
N ILE A 70 21.38 2.34 17.81
CA ILE A 70 20.71 1.42 18.73
C ILE A 70 21.77 0.90 19.68
N ARG A 71 21.64 1.20 20.95
CA ARG A 71 22.63 0.87 21.99
C ARG A 71 22.03 -0.04 23.04
N ALA A 72 22.81 -0.98 23.52
CA ALA A 72 22.47 -1.87 24.61
C ALA A 72 23.58 -1.85 25.66
N ILE A 73 23.24 -1.51 26.91
CA ILE A 73 24.18 -1.45 27.99
C ILE A 73 23.72 -2.42 29.09
N TYR A 74 24.59 -3.34 29.47
CA TYR A 74 24.29 -4.36 30.45
C TYR A 74 25.26 -4.29 31.63
N PRO A 75 24.76 -4.14 32.89
CA PRO A 75 25.62 -4.12 34.07
C PRO A 75 26.07 -5.52 34.43
N VAL A 76 27.37 -5.73 34.48
CA VAL A 76 28.01 -6.97 34.96
C VAL A 76 28.13 -6.95 36.46
N LYS A 77 27.48 -7.89 37.15
CA LYS A 77 27.44 -8.00 38.61
C LYS A 77 28.19 -9.23 39.10
N VAL A 78 28.94 -9.08 40.14
CA VAL A 78 29.51 -10.23 40.89
C VAL A 78 28.45 -10.85 41.80
N SER A 79 28.75 -12.01 42.38
CA SER A 79 27.83 -12.77 43.26
C SER A 79 27.33 -11.97 44.48
N SER A 80 28.06 -10.93 44.91
CA SER A 80 27.64 -10.00 45.97
C SER A 80 26.64 -8.93 45.52
N GLY A 81 26.24 -8.91 44.22
CA GLY A 81 25.37 -7.88 43.65
C GLY A 81 26.07 -6.59 43.23
N ARG A 82 27.37 -6.45 43.52
CA ARG A 82 28.16 -5.27 43.17
C ARG A 82 28.42 -5.26 41.65
N ILE A 83 28.21 -4.12 41.01
CA ILE A 83 28.54 -3.90 39.59
C ILE A 83 30.05 -3.76 39.46
N VAL A 84 30.68 -4.49 38.58
CA VAL A 84 32.12 -4.48 38.33
C VAL A 84 32.49 -3.95 36.95
N ALA A 85 31.53 -3.99 36.01
CA ALA A 85 31.71 -3.47 34.67
C ALA A 85 30.34 -3.18 34.02
N LEU A 86 30.34 -2.37 32.96
CA LEU A 86 29.22 -2.22 32.03
C LEU A 86 29.68 -2.84 30.72
N LEU A 87 28.85 -3.76 30.17
CA LEU A 87 29.00 -4.23 28.82
C LEU A 87 28.18 -3.34 27.95
N ASP A 88 28.82 -2.65 27.03
CA ASP A 88 28.22 -1.68 26.11
C ASP A 88 28.42 -2.12 24.68
N GLY A 89 27.37 -2.05 23.89
CA GLY A 89 27.40 -2.36 22.46
C GLY A 89 26.31 -1.61 21.71
N GLY A 90 26.65 -1.18 20.49
CA GLY A 90 25.74 -0.42 19.68
C GLY A 90 25.84 -0.75 18.19
N VAL A 91 24.79 -0.38 17.48
CA VAL A 91 24.71 -0.48 16.02
C VAL A 91 24.38 0.91 15.47
N LEU A 92 25.32 1.50 14.75
CA LEU A 92 25.07 2.74 14.02
C LEU A 92 24.10 2.50 12.89
N LEU A 93 23.05 3.34 12.81
CA LEU A 93 22.03 3.25 11.78
C LEU A 93 22.35 4.06 10.55
N ASN A 94 23.18 5.11 10.67
CA ASN A 94 23.61 5.92 9.55
C ASN A 94 24.36 5.06 8.52
N GLY A 95 23.89 5.08 7.28
CA GLY A 95 24.47 4.27 6.21
C GLY A 95 24.30 2.75 6.36
N ASN A 96 23.60 2.28 7.38
CA ASN A 96 23.38 0.85 7.58
C ASN A 96 22.27 0.32 6.64
N PHE A 97 22.68 0.03 5.42
CA PHE A 97 21.77 -0.43 4.37
C PHE A 97 21.21 -1.81 4.65
N ASN A 98 21.98 -2.70 5.29
CA ASN A 98 21.51 -4.04 5.64
C ASN A 98 20.31 -3.99 6.58
N PHE A 99 20.28 -3.03 7.50
CA PHE A 99 19.17 -2.84 8.44
C PHE A 99 17.86 -2.54 7.69
N VAL A 100 17.86 -1.51 6.83
CA VAL A 100 16.65 -1.14 6.08
C VAL A 100 16.29 -2.15 4.98
N ASP A 101 17.27 -2.81 4.38
CA ASP A 101 17.03 -3.83 3.36
C ASP A 101 16.38 -5.07 4.00
N THR A 102 16.82 -5.49 5.18
CA THR A 102 16.21 -6.61 5.92
C THR A 102 14.76 -6.29 6.31
N ILE A 103 14.50 -5.08 6.84
CA ILE A 103 13.14 -4.65 7.17
C ILE A 103 12.28 -4.62 5.91
N ARG A 104 12.82 -4.07 4.81
CA ARG A 104 12.10 -4.01 3.53
C ARG A 104 11.72 -5.41 3.05
N ASP A 105 12.62 -6.38 3.12
CA ASP A 105 12.36 -7.76 2.69
C ASP A 105 11.36 -8.48 3.59
N LEU A 106 11.32 -8.15 4.87
CA LEU A 106 10.31 -8.64 5.81
C LEU A 106 8.92 -8.04 5.53
N VAL A 107 8.86 -6.74 5.22
CA VAL A 107 7.59 -6.02 4.98
C VAL A 107 7.06 -6.31 3.58
N TYR A 108 7.94 -6.27 2.59
CA TYR A 108 7.62 -6.39 1.17
C TYR A 108 8.24 -7.65 0.57
N GLY A 109 7.80 -8.80 1.05
CA GLY A 109 8.21 -10.10 0.52
C GLY A 109 7.80 -10.33 -0.95
N PRO A 110 8.30 -11.39 -1.59
CA PRO A 110 7.96 -11.70 -2.98
C PRO A 110 6.45 -11.76 -3.22
N GLY A 111 5.97 -11.01 -4.22
CA GLY A 111 4.54 -10.99 -4.58
C GLY A 111 3.64 -10.13 -3.70
N SER A 112 4.16 -9.41 -2.72
CA SER A 112 3.37 -8.53 -1.85
C SER A 112 2.92 -7.24 -2.54
N LEU A 113 3.63 -6.81 -3.57
CA LEU A 113 3.37 -5.57 -4.31
C LEU A 113 2.97 -5.85 -5.76
N LEU A 114 2.23 -4.91 -6.36
CA LEU A 114 1.95 -4.94 -7.79
C LEU A 114 3.23 -4.82 -8.60
N LYS A 115 3.26 -5.50 -9.75
CA LYS A 115 4.39 -5.45 -10.69
C LYS A 115 4.70 -3.99 -11.06
N GLY A 116 5.95 -3.60 -10.85
CA GLY A 116 6.44 -2.23 -11.07
C GLY A 116 6.34 -1.32 -9.85
N SER A 117 5.73 -1.75 -8.74
CA SER A 117 5.82 -1.04 -7.47
C SER A 117 7.07 -1.45 -6.70
N ILE A 118 7.66 -0.50 -6.00
CA ILE A 118 8.87 -0.68 -5.19
C ILE A 118 8.52 -0.35 -3.75
N GLY A 119 8.73 -1.31 -2.87
CA GLY A 119 8.66 -1.12 -1.44
C GLY A 119 9.97 -0.53 -0.91
N THR A 120 9.87 0.44 -0.03
CA THR A 120 11.01 1.17 0.52
C THR A 120 10.89 1.32 2.02
N VAL A 121 12.04 1.35 2.69
CA VAL A 121 12.17 1.59 4.13
C VAL A 121 13.26 2.65 4.33
N THR A 122 13.07 3.51 5.32
CA THR A 122 14.01 4.57 5.67
C THR A 122 14.02 4.79 7.17
N VAL A 123 15.20 5.07 7.72
CA VAL A 123 15.36 5.69 9.03
C VAL A 123 15.76 7.14 8.84
N PHE A 124 15.10 8.01 9.56
CA PHE A 124 15.39 9.43 9.64
C PHE A 124 16.00 9.78 10.99
N LEU A 125 17.01 10.61 10.98
CA LEU A 125 17.48 11.35 12.15
C LEU A 125 16.90 12.76 12.06
N ASP A 126 16.05 13.11 13.02
CA ASP A 126 15.17 14.26 12.88
C ASP A 126 14.38 14.12 11.54
N ASP A 127 14.56 15.03 10.61
CA ASP A 127 13.91 15.01 9.29
C ASP A 127 14.85 14.56 8.14
N VAL A 128 16.11 14.21 8.47
CA VAL A 128 17.15 13.82 7.51
C VAL A 128 17.19 12.31 7.31
N ARG A 129 17.19 11.86 6.09
CA ARG A 129 17.26 10.46 5.70
C ARG A 129 18.68 9.91 5.84
N ILE A 130 18.95 9.19 6.94
CA ILE A 130 20.30 8.69 7.29
C ILE A 130 20.59 7.29 6.74
N THR A 131 19.55 6.50 6.49
CA THR A 131 19.66 5.22 5.78
C THR A 131 18.34 4.91 5.08
N THR A 132 18.42 4.40 3.83
CA THR A 132 17.24 4.28 3.00
C THR A 132 17.37 3.26 1.88
N LYS A 133 16.22 2.74 1.43
CA LYS A 133 16.07 2.02 0.16
C LYS A 133 15.38 2.87 -0.92
N VAL A 134 14.97 4.10 -0.60
CA VAL A 134 14.40 5.01 -1.60
C VAL A 134 15.48 5.36 -2.64
N PRO A 135 15.19 5.17 -3.95
CA PRO A 135 16.15 5.56 -4.99
C PRO A 135 16.17 7.08 -5.18
N LEU A 136 17.35 7.64 -5.38
CA LEU A 136 17.55 9.00 -5.88
C LEU A 136 17.70 9.00 -7.41
N GLY A 137 18.46 8.04 -7.91
CA GLY A 137 18.75 7.80 -9.32
C GLY A 137 19.11 6.32 -9.55
N PRO A 138 19.52 5.94 -10.77
CA PRO A 138 19.94 4.58 -11.07
C PRO A 138 21.12 4.15 -10.20
N GLY A 139 20.88 3.23 -9.28
CA GLY A 139 21.92 2.70 -8.37
C GLY A 139 22.23 3.58 -7.15
N GLU A 140 21.64 4.77 -7.04
CA GLU A 140 21.85 5.68 -5.92
C GLU A 140 20.70 5.66 -4.94
N ARG A 141 20.99 5.78 -3.64
CA ARG A 141 20.02 5.90 -2.56
C ARG A 141 19.86 7.36 -2.16
N ALA A 142 18.66 7.76 -1.83
CA ALA A 142 18.29 9.13 -1.51
C ALA A 142 18.76 9.58 -0.12
N LEU A 143 20.02 9.32 0.23
CA LEU A 143 20.64 9.78 1.48
C LEU A 143 20.73 11.30 1.52
N GLY A 144 20.67 11.89 2.70
CA GLY A 144 20.76 13.34 2.89
C GLY A 144 19.53 14.12 2.43
N THR A 145 18.57 13.46 1.78
CA THR A 145 17.27 14.10 1.48
C THR A 145 16.42 14.20 2.74
N ARG A 146 15.48 15.14 2.74
CA ARG A 146 14.66 15.43 3.91
C ARG A 146 13.19 15.09 3.68
N VAL A 147 12.48 14.80 4.76
CA VAL A 147 11.04 14.57 4.69
C VAL A 147 10.28 15.87 4.40
N SER A 148 9.08 15.77 3.81
CA SER A 148 8.21 16.96 3.61
C SER A 148 7.81 17.60 4.94
N ASP A 149 7.63 18.92 4.95
CA ASP A 149 7.26 19.68 6.15
C ASP A 149 5.93 19.22 6.75
N GLU A 150 4.99 18.78 5.91
CA GLU A 150 3.70 18.24 6.34
C GLU A 150 3.86 16.98 7.20
N VAL A 151 4.61 15.99 6.71
CA VAL A 151 4.90 14.74 7.44
C VAL A 151 5.73 15.03 8.69
N ARG A 152 6.77 15.88 8.57
CA ARG A 152 7.60 16.30 9.71
C ARG A 152 6.75 16.87 10.85
N THR A 153 5.87 17.80 10.51
CA THR A 153 4.97 18.45 11.50
C THR A 153 4.07 17.42 12.19
N HIS A 154 3.52 16.47 11.41
CA HIS A 154 2.63 15.45 11.95
C HIS A 154 3.38 14.47 12.87
N VAL A 155 4.52 13.97 12.41
CA VAL A 155 5.23 12.89 13.10
C VAL A 155 6.16 13.41 14.20
N LEU A 156 7.00 14.43 13.90
CA LEU A 156 7.97 14.92 14.87
C LEU A 156 7.39 15.98 15.80
N ASP A 157 6.63 16.93 15.27
CA ASP A 157 6.16 18.04 16.11
C ASP A 157 4.93 17.60 16.96
N LYS A 158 3.98 16.84 16.39
CA LYS A 158 2.81 16.33 17.13
C LYS A 158 3.05 14.96 17.77
N GLY A 159 3.89 14.11 17.21
CA GLY A 159 4.17 12.76 17.71
C GLY A 159 3.13 11.72 17.26
N GLU A 160 2.42 11.98 16.19
CA GLU A 160 1.39 11.11 15.65
C GLU A 160 1.94 10.28 14.49
N THR A 161 1.46 9.05 14.34
CA THR A 161 1.79 8.20 13.18
C THR A 161 1.13 8.75 11.92
N TRP A 162 1.90 8.90 10.85
CA TRP A 162 1.37 9.23 9.52
C TRP A 162 1.06 7.96 8.75
N ILE A 163 -0.16 7.82 8.24
CA ILE A 163 -0.55 6.71 7.35
C ILE A 163 -1.37 7.29 6.21
N ASP A 164 -0.70 7.78 5.18
CA ASP A 164 -1.33 8.38 4.00
C ASP A 164 -0.31 8.48 2.85
N ARG A 165 -0.75 9.09 1.75
CA ARG A 165 0.13 9.47 0.66
C ARG A 165 1.17 10.47 1.13
N ALA A 166 2.41 10.27 0.74
CA ALA A 166 3.45 11.26 0.95
C ALA A 166 4.28 11.44 -0.33
N PHE A 167 4.75 12.66 -0.55
CA PHE A 167 5.70 12.94 -1.61
C PHE A 167 7.10 12.61 -1.12
N VAL A 168 7.72 11.58 -1.71
CA VAL A 168 9.01 11.05 -1.29
C VAL A 168 10.01 11.27 -2.41
N VAL A 169 10.93 12.18 -2.20
CA VAL A 169 11.99 12.62 -3.14
C VAL A 169 11.39 13.21 -4.43
N ASN A 170 10.93 12.38 -5.35
CA ASN A 170 10.44 12.77 -6.68
C ASN A 170 9.11 12.11 -7.07
N ASP A 171 8.55 11.26 -6.21
CA ASP A 171 7.33 10.49 -6.50
C ASP A 171 6.37 10.42 -5.31
N TRP A 172 5.14 9.99 -5.60
CA TRP A 172 4.14 9.73 -4.59
C TRP A 172 4.19 8.28 -4.13
N TYR A 173 4.20 8.10 -2.82
CA TYR A 173 4.15 6.80 -2.14
C TYR A 173 2.96 6.71 -1.22
N ILE A 174 2.40 5.53 -1.07
CA ILE A 174 1.54 5.18 0.05
C ILE A 174 2.48 4.83 1.20
N SER A 175 2.40 5.59 2.27
CA SER A 175 3.47 5.71 3.26
C SER A 175 2.95 5.59 4.67
N ALA A 176 3.76 5.00 5.54
CA ALA A 176 3.62 5.07 6.98
C ALA A 176 4.90 5.62 7.59
N TYR A 177 4.75 6.55 8.53
CA TYR A 177 5.86 7.09 9.32
C TYR A 177 5.51 6.99 10.78
N GLU A 178 6.45 6.55 11.58
CA GLU A 178 6.31 6.42 13.03
C GLU A 178 7.48 7.12 13.73
N PRO A 179 7.24 7.92 14.78
CA PRO A 179 8.31 8.60 15.48
C PRO A 179 9.21 7.61 16.22
N ILE A 180 10.52 7.83 16.14
CA ILE A 180 11.54 7.14 16.94
C ILE A 180 11.80 8.00 18.16
N LEU A 181 11.68 7.37 19.35
CA LEU A 181 11.93 7.99 20.62
C LEU A 181 13.29 7.55 21.16
N ASP A 182 13.99 8.46 21.80
CA ASP A 182 15.15 8.12 22.64
C ASP A 182 14.68 7.62 24.02
N GLU A 183 15.64 7.26 24.87
CA GLU A 183 15.39 6.77 26.23
C GLU A 183 14.67 7.78 27.12
N THR A 184 14.76 9.08 26.79
CA THR A 184 14.09 10.14 27.55
C THR A 184 12.65 10.36 27.10
N GLY A 185 12.22 9.67 26.02
CA GLY A 185 10.94 9.86 25.38
C GLY A 185 10.89 11.02 24.40
N LYS A 186 12.05 11.61 24.07
CA LYS A 186 12.14 12.66 23.06
C LYS A 186 12.12 12.03 21.67
N ARG A 187 11.36 12.64 20.76
CA ARG A 187 11.34 12.25 19.35
C ARG A 187 12.66 12.68 18.68
N VAL A 188 13.42 11.70 18.24
CA VAL A 188 14.76 11.91 17.66
C VAL A 188 14.83 11.61 16.18
N GLY A 189 13.76 11.02 15.64
CA GLY A 189 13.67 10.68 14.24
C GLY A 189 12.37 9.97 13.90
N MET A 190 12.33 9.28 12.76
CA MET A 190 11.19 8.49 12.33
C MET A 190 11.63 7.28 11.51
N LEU A 191 10.84 6.21 11.67
CA LEU A 191 10.89 5.05 10.79
C LEU A 191 9.83 5.21 9.71
N TYR A 192 10.23 5.06 8.47
CA TYR A 192 9.36 5.12 7.30
C TYR A 192 9.30 3.78 6.59
N THR A 193 8.12 3.43 6.16
CA THR A 193 7.89 2.40 5.15
C THR A 193 6.86 2.88 4.14
N GLY A 194 7.02 2.53 2.88
CA GLY A 194 6.08 2.92 1.84
C GLY A 194 6.34 2.20 0.53
N TYR A 195 5.37 2.27 -0.37
CA TYR A 195 5.48 1.71 -1.70
C TYR A 195 4.96 2.67 -2.76
N LEU A 196 5.55 2.59 -3.95
CA LEU A 196 5.23 3.49 -5.07
C LEU A 196 3.75 3.39 -5.46
N GLU A 197 3.06 4.54 -5.48
CA GLU A 197 1.62 4.64 -5.78
C GLU A 197 1.31 4.44 -7.27
N ALA A 198 2.21 4.90 -8.16
CA ALA A 198 1.94 4.98 -9.60
C ALA A 198 1.40 3.68 -10.24
N PRO A 199 1.93 2.47 -9.95
CA PRO A 199 1.40 1.23 -10.51
C PRO A 199 -0.04 0.93 -10.07
N TYR A 200 -0.38 1.26 -8.82
CA TYR A 200 -1.74 1.08 -8.28
C TYR A 200 -2.74 2.02 -8.94
N ARG A 201 -2.36 3.29 -9.11
CA ARG A 201 -3.16 4.29 -9.80
C ARG A 201 -3.39 3.90 -11.27
N LEU A 202 -2.33 3.45 -11.96
CA LEU A 202 -2.45 2.98 -13.34
C LEU A 202 -3.34 1.74 -13.46
N SER A 203 -3.23 0.79 -12.52
CA SER A 203 -4.10 -0.38 -12.46
C SER A 203 -5.56 0.01 -12.23
N LEU A 204 -5.82 0.97 -11.34
CA LEU A 204 -7.16 1.50 -11.09
C LEU A 204 -7.74 2.16 -12.36
N TRP A 205 -6.97 3.01 -13.04
CA TRP A 205 -7.41 3.66 -14.28
C TRP A 205 -7.69 2.65 -15.39
N ARG A 206 -6.86 1.60 -15.51
CA ARG A 206 -7.12 0.49 -16.47
C ARG A 206 -8.40 -0.25 -16.12
N ALA A 207 -8.62 -0.58 -14.86
CA ALA A 207 -9.85 -1.25 -14.42
C ALA A 207 -11.08 -0.38 -14.70
N LEU A 208 -11.03 0.92 -14.41
CA LEU A 208 -12.09 1.88 -14.72
C LEU A 208 -12.31 2.00 -16.23
N ALA A 209 -11.25 2.08 -17.03
CA ALA A 209 -11.35 2.16 -18.48
C ALA A 209 -12.02 0.90 -19.08
N VAL A 210 -11.66 -0.29 -18.59
CA VAL A 210 -12.31 -1.55 -19.01
C VAL A 210 -13.78 -1.56 -18.62
N LEU A 211 -14.12 -1.10 -17.43
CA LEU A 211 -15.50 -1.04 -16.95
C LEU A 211 -16.34 -0.04 -17.79
N VAL A 212 -15.80 1.14 -18.07
CA VAL A 212 -16.43 2.14 -18.95
C VAL A 212 -16.59 1.60 -20.36
N PHE A 213 -15.56 0.95 -20.90
CA PHE A 213 -15.64 0.32 -22.23
C PHE A 213 -16.71 -0.77 -22.29
N MET A 214 -16.78 -1.65 -21.30
CA MET A 214 -17.84 -2.67 -21.20
C MET A 214 -19.24 -2.04 -21.14
N PHE A 215 -19.39 -0.98 -20.34
CA PHE A 215 -20.66 -0.27 -20.24
C PHE A 215 -21.06 0.36 -21.58
N LEU A 216 -20.13 1.03 -22.26
CA LEU A 216 -20.36 1.63 -23.59
C LEU A 216 -20.66 0.55 -24.64
N ALA A 217 -19.93 -0.56 -24.65
CA ALA A 217 -20.18 -1.68 -25.55
C ALA A 217 -21.58 -2.29 -25.32
N LEU A 218 -21.97 -2.46 -24.07
CA LEU A 218 -23.29 -2.95 -23.70
C LEU A 218 -24.39 -1.96 -24.12
N MET A 219 -24.15 -0.65 -23.96
CA MET A 219 -25.07 0.41 -24.37
C MET A 219 -25.23 0.45 -25.89
N VAL A 220 -24.13 0.34 -26.64
CA VAL A 220 -24.16 0.27 -28.11
C VAL A 220 -24.87 -1.00 -28.57
N LEU A 221 -24.58 -2.15 -28.02
CA LEU A 221 -25.24 -3.41 -28.33
C LEU A 221 -26.74 -3.34 -28.04
N SER A 222 -27.11 -2.83 -26.88
CA SER A 222 -28.52 -2.60 -26.52
C SER A 222 -29.21 -1.63 -27.46
N SER A 223 -28.53 -0.54 -27.85
CA SER A 223 -29.06 0.43 -28.84
C SER A 223 -29.23 -0.19 -30.21
N LEU A 224 -28.26 -0.98 -30.69
CA LEU A 224 -28.38 -1.69 -32.00
C LEU A 224 -29.51 -2.70 -31.96
N VAL A 225 -29.67 -3.43 -30.90
CA VAL A 225 -30.81 -4.38 -30.72
C VAL A 225 -32.13 -3.62 -30.71
N ALA A 226 -32.21 -2.51 -29.97
CA ALA A 226 -33.39 -1.67 -29.89
C ALA A 226 -33.75 -1.03 -31.24
N ILE A 227 -32.76 -0.48 -31.94
CA ILE A 227 -32.99 0.12 -33.30
C ILE A 227 -33.40 -0.93 -34.32
N ARG A 228 -32.75 -2.12 -34.25
CA ARG A 228 -33.11 -3.23 -35.17
C ARG A 228 -34.48 -3.81 -34.83
N GLY A 229 -34.81 -3.95 -33.54
CA GLY A 229 -36.15 -4.34 -33.09
C GLY A 229 -37.22 -3.31 -33.50
N ALA A 230 -36.92 -2.02 -33.28
CA ALA A 230 -37.82 -0.96 -33.67
C ALA A 230 -38.08 -0.93 -35.21
N LYS A 231 -37.03 -1.05 -36.04
CA LYS A 231 -37.17 -1.08 -37.49
C LYS A 231 -37.91 -2.32 -38.01
N SER A 232 -37.71 -3.47 -37.36
CA SER A 232 -38.41 -4.71 -37.75
C SER A 232 -39.86 -4.77 -37.29
N ILE A 233 -40.21 -4.05 -36.22
CA ILE A 233 -41.57 -4.05 -35.66
C ILE A 233 -42.40 -2.88 -36.19
N PHE A 234 -41.84 -1.65 -36.13
CA PHE A 234 -42.61 -0.44 -36.41
C PHE A 234 -42.85 -0.21 -37.91
N LYS A 235 -41.90 -0.53 -38.78
CA LYS A 235 -42.04 -0.30 -40.22
C LYS A 235 -43.16 -1.11 -40.87
N PRO A 236 -43.29 -2.42 -40.58
CA PRO A 236 -44.45 -3.20 -40.99
C PRO A 236 -45.76 -2.73 -40.34
N LEU A 237 -45.73 -2.42 -39.04
CA LEU A 237 -46.88 -1.92 -38.28
C LEU A 237 -47.41 -0.57 -38.82
N GLU A 238 -46.49 0.37 -39.11
CA GLU A 238 -46.85 1.66 -39.69
C GLU A 238 -47.49 1.48 -41.07
N GLY A 239 -46.95 0.58 -41.91
CA GLY A 239 -47.56 0.18 -43.16
C GLY A 239 -48.96 -0.38 -42.98
N MET A 240 -49.12 -1.27 -42.03
CA MET A 240 -50.41 -1.92 -41.74
C MET A 240 -51.36 -0.99 -41.01
N THR A 241 -50.87 -0.11 -40.10
CA THR A 241 -51.70 0.91 -39.44
C THR A 241 -52.26 1.90 -40.48
N LYS A 242 -51.49 2.25 -41.51
CA LYS A 242 -51.96 3.04 -42.66
C LYS A 242 -53.08 2.30 -43.41
N VAL A 243 -52.93 1.00 -43.63
CA VAL A 243 -53.97 0.17 -44.26
C VAL A 243 -55.20 0.06 -43.39
N VAL A 244 -55.02 -0.14 -42.07
CA VAL A 244 -56.12 -0.21 -41.08
C VAL A 244 -56.80 1.18 -40.92
N HIS A 245 -56.06 2.28 -40.92
CA HIS A 245 -56.61 3.63 -40.88
C HIS A 245 -57.34 3.99 -42.18
N ALA A 246 -56.85 3.60 -43.35
CA ALA A 246 -57.56 3.75 -44.64
C ALA A 246 -58.90 2.97 -44.64
N THR A 247 -58.89 1.77 -44.03
CA THR A 247 -60.11 0.96 -43.86
C THR A 247 -61.07 1.59 -42.83
N ARG A 248 -60.55 2.29 -41.82
CA ARG A 248 -61.36 2.93 -40.78
C ARG A 248 -61.96 4.27 -41.18
N SER A 249 -61.44 4.93 -42.20
CA SER A 249 -61.95 6.19 -42.78
C SER A 249 -63.10 5.98 -43.80
N GLY A 250 -63.68 4.78 -43.84
CA GLY A 250 -64.94 4.56 -44.58
C GLY A 250 -64.77 4.24 -46.05
N GLU A 251 -63.60 4.17 -46.58
CA GLU A 251 -63.38 3.53 -47.87
C GLU A 251 -63.28 2.02 -47.59
N ALA A 252 -64.39 1.37 -47.96
CA ALA A 252 -64.65 -0.06 -47.67
C ALA A 252 -63.76 -0.98 -48.50
N GLN A 253 -62.51 -1.00 -48.25
CA GLN A 253 -61.64 -2.09 -48.69
C GLN A 253 -61.21 -2.90 -47.45
N ARG A 254 -61.93 -3.98 -47.28
CA ARG A 254 -61.53 -5.02 -46.33
C ARG A 254 -60.34 -5.74 -46.93
N ILE A 255 -59.17 -5.75 -46.19
CA ILE A 255 -58.06 -6.64 -46.44
C ILE A 255 -58.57 -8.10 -46.49
N GLY A 256 -59.59 -8.38 -45.72
CA GLY A 256 -60.23 -9.71 -45.68
C GLY A 256 -60.94 -10.21 -46.96
N ARG A 257 -60.96 -9.47 -48.06
CA ARG A 257 -61.59 -9.89 -49.34
C ARG A 257 -60.62 -10.06 -50.47
N VAL A 258 -59.38 -10.03 -50.27
CA VAL A 258 -58.42 -10.60 -51.16
C VAL A 258 -58.43 -12.10 -50.97
N ALA A 259 -59.54 -12.69 -51.41
CA ALA A 259 -59.63 -14.13 -51.58
C ALA A 259 -58.86 -14.57 -52.80
N SER A 260 -57.71 -13.95 -53.05
CA SER A 260 -56.80 -14.43 -54.05
C SER A 260 -55.68 -15.18 -53.35
N GLN A 261 -55.23 -16.21 -54.02
CA GLN A 261 -54.02 -16.95 -53.54
C GLN A 261 -52.76 -16.22 -53.90
N ASP A 262 -52.87 -14.89 -54.12
CA ASP A 262 -51.77 -14.04 -54.46
C ASP A 262 -51.14 -13.38 -53.23
N GLU A 263 -50.03 -12.69 -53.46
CA GLU A 263 -49.11 -12.11 -52.47
C GLU A 263 -49.79 -11.24 -51.42
N ILE A 264 -50.99 -10.68 -51.68
CA ILE A 264 -51.70 -9.80 -50.71
C ILE A 264 -52.52 -10.60 -49.70
N GLY A 265 -53.12 -11.75 -50.12
CA GLY A 265 -53.77 -12.67 -49.22
C GLY A 265 -52.76 -13.43 -48.34
N GLU A 266 -51.61 -13.72 -48.92
CA GLU A 266 -50.46 -14.23 -48.19
C GLU A 266 -49.95 -13.18 -47.21
N LEU A 267 -49.84 -11.93 -47.61
CA LEU A 267 -49.45 -10.79 -46.77
C LEU A 267 -50.44 -10.58 -45.59
N ALA A 268 -51.77 -10.73 -45.84
CA ALA A 268 -52.77 -10.62 -44.77
C ALA A 268 -52.72 -11.82 -43.79
N ARG A 269 -52.48 -13.04 -44.31
CA ARG A 269 -52.26 -14.22 -43.46
C ARG A 269 -50.92 -14.17 -42.77
N GLU A 270 -49.83 -13.76 -43.48
CA GLU A 270 -48.50 -13.52 -42.93
C GLU A 270 -48.53 -12.41 -41.87
N PHE A 271 -49.44 -11.40 -42.06
CA PHE A 271 -49.61 -10.33 -41.08
C PHE A 271 -50.15 -10.87 -39.75
N ASP A 272 -51.25 -11.67 -39.77
CA ASP A 272 -51.77 -12.28 -38.52
C ASP A 272 -50.75 -13.28 -37.97
N ALA A 273 -50.14 -14.12 -38.83
CA ALA A 273 -49.06 -15.00 -38.42
C ALA A 273 -47.82 -14.20 -37.91
N MET A 274 -47.57 -13.06 -38.51
CA MET A 274 -46.49 -12.17 -38.06
C MET A 274 -46.84 -11.42 -36.78
N LEU A 275 -48.11 -11.05 -36.55
CA LEU A 275 -48.59 -10.55 -35.24
C LEU A 275 -48.45 -11.60 -34.15
N ASP A 276 -48.87 -12.83 -34.44
CA ASP A 276 -48.65 -13.95 -33.50
C ASP A 276 -47.17 -14.24 -33.29
N LEU A 277 -46.38 -14.21 -34.36
CA LEU A 277 -44.92 -14.35 -34.31
C LEU A 277 -44.26 -13.19 -33.53
N LEU A 278 -44.71 -11.95 -33.77
CA LEU A 278 -44.25 -10.77 -33.06
C LEU A 278 -44.65 -10.80 -31.57
N GLN A 279 -45.90 -11.26 -31.30
CA GLN A 279 -46.34 -11.43 -29.90
C GLN A 279 -45.56 -12.54 -29.20
N GLN A 280 -45.36 -13.68 -29.89
CA GLN A 280 -44.49 -14.73 -29.40
C GLN A 280 -43.02 -14.25 -29.17
N ARG A 281 -42.48 -13.52 -30.15
CA ARG A 281 -41.13 -12.98 -30.01
C ARG A 281 -41.01 -11.90 -28.94
N SER A 282 -42.02 -11.05 -28.80
CA SER A 282 -42.10 -10.06 -27.74
C SER A 282 -42.16 -10.72 -26.37
N GLN A 283 -42.92 -11.82 -26.25
CA GLN A 283 -42.97 -12.61 -25.00
C GLN A 283 -41.64 -13.33 -24.71
N GLN A 284 -41.00 -13.89 -25.74
CA GLN A 284 -39.68 -14.50 -25.61
C GLN A 284 -38.62 -13.49 -25.21
N ILE A 285 -38.65 -12.29 -25.79
CA ILE A 285 -37.70 -11.22 -25.40
C ILE A 285 -37.92 -10.74 -23.96
N ARG A 286 -39.19 -10.62 -23.53
CA ARG A 286 -39.48 -10.32 -22.11
C ARG A 286 -39.00 -11.43 -21.18
N ASN A 287 -39.30 -12.68 -21.52
CA ASN A 287 -38.82 -13.81 -20.73
C ASN A 287 -37.28 -13.88 -20.72
N TRP A 288 -36.62 -13.46 -21.82
CA TRP A 288 -35.16 -13.40 -21.87
C TRP A 288 -34.60 -12.17 -21.15
N ALA A 289 -35.31 -11.02 -21.19
CA ALA A 289 -34.95 -9.85 -20.41
C ALA A 289 -35.05 -10.12 -18.92
N ASP A 290 -36.17 -10.74 -18.49
CA ASP A 290 -36.37 -11.15 -17.11
C ASP A 290 -35.28 -12.17 -16.67
N GLN A 291 -34.99 -13.19 -17.50
CA GLN A 291 -33.91 -14.14 -17.23
C GLN A 291 -32.51 -13.51 -17.24
N LEU A 292 -32.30 -12.48 -18.07
CA LEU A 292 -31.02 -11.78 -18.11
C LEU A 292 -30.85 -10.83 -16.93
N GLU A 293 -31.95 -10.15 -16.54
CA GLU A 293 -31.98 -9.29 -15.34
C GLU A 293 -31.74 -10.10 -14.08
N ASP A 294 -32.39 -11.26 -13.96
CA ASP A 294 -32.14 -12.23 -12.88
C ASP A 294 -30.67 -12.71 -12.89
N LYS A 295 -30.15 -13.03 -14.08
CA LYS A 295 -28.77 -13.51 -14.23
C LYS A 295 -27.72 -12.45 -13.97
N VAL A 296 -28.00 -11.19 -14.34
CA VAL A 296 -27.16 -10.04 -14.01
C VAL A 296 -27.21 -9.75 -12.52
N ALA A 297 -28.40 -9.77 -11.92
CA ALA A 297 -28.56 -9.61 -10.47
C ALA A 297 -27.84 -10.72 -9.69
N GLU A 298 -27.98 -11.99 -10.14
CA GLU A 298 -27.29 -13.14 -9.54
C GLU A 298 -25.76 -12.98 -9.64
N ARG A 299 -25.24 -12.61 -10.82
CA ARG A 299 -23.79 -12.42 -11.04
C ARG A 299 -23.23 -11.23 -10.30
N THR A 300 -24.00 -10.16 -10.19
CA THR A 300 -23.60 -8.98 -9.40
C THR A 300 -23.54 -9.33 -7.92
N ALA A 301 -24.54 -10.02 -7.41
CA ALA A 301 -24.55 -10.50 -6.02
C ALA A 301 -23.42 -11.51 -5.73
N GLU A 302 -23.08 -12.38 -6.71
CA GLU A 302 -21.95 -13.31 -6.59
C GLU A 302 -20.61 -12.56 -6.55
N LEU A 303 -20.44 -11.56 -7.43
CA LEU A 303 -19.25 -10.71 -7.46
C LEU A 303 -19.08 -9.90 -6.17
N GLU A 304 -20.17 -9.33 -5.65
CA GLU A 304 -20.14 -8.60 -4.38
C GLU A 304 -19.76 -9.50 -3.20
N ARG A 305 -20.31 -10.73 -3.15
CA ARG A 305 -19.92 -11.72 -2.14
C ARG A 305 -18.44 -12.10 -2.26
N LYS A 306 -17.97 -12.41 -3.47
CA LYS A 306 -16.54 -12.73 -3.71
C LYS A 306 -15.63 -11.57 -3.34
N ASN A 307 -16.04 -10.35 -3.64
CA ASN A 307 -15.28 -9.16 -3.29
C ASN A 307 -15.24 -8.93 -1.76
N ALA A 308 -16.37 -9.14 -1.09
CA ALA A 308 -16.44 -9.09 0.38
C ALA A 308 -15.59 -10.17 1.04
N ASP A 309 -15.59 -11.40 0.50
CA ASP A 309 -14.74 -12.49 0.98
C ASP A 309 -13.24 -12.23 0.72
N LEU A 310 -12.90 -11.66 -0.44
CA LEU A 310 -11.53 -11.26 -0.76
C LEU A 310 -11.03 -10.19 0.21
N LEU A 311 -11.84 -9.16 0.47
CA LEU A 311 -11.53 -8.11 1.43
C LEU A 311 -11.39 -8.66 2.86
N ARG A 312 -12.24 -9.64 3.22
CA ARG A 312 -12.15 -10.32 4.52
C ARG A 312 -10.86 -11.14 4.63
N THR A 313 -10.51 -11.89 3.58
CA THR A 313 -9.29 -12.69 3.51
C THR A 313 -8.03 -11.81 3.59
N ILE A 314 -8.02 -10.68 2.87
CA ILE A 314 -6.94 -9.70 2.94
C ILE A 314 -6.79 -9.12 4.36
N ARG A 315 -7.91 -8.88 5.04
CA ARG A 315 -7.91 -8.40 6.43
C ARG A 315 -7.31 -9.43 7.38
N VAL A 316 -7.78 -10.67 7.29
CA VAL A 316 -7.26 -11.80 8.09
C VAL A 316 -5.78 -12.04 7.82
N LEU A 317 -5.36 -12.01 6.54
CA LEU A 317 -3.95 -12.14 6.18
C LEU A 317 -3.08 -11.01 6.77
N ARG A 318 -3.57 -9.78 6.76
CA ARG A 318 -2.86 -8.64 7.38
C ARG A 318 -2.74 -8.81 8.90
N GLU A 319 -3.83 -9.18 9.57
CA GLU A 319 -3.84 -9.42 11.01
C GLU A 319 -2.92 -10.58 11.39
N THR A 320 -3.02 -11.71 10.67
CA THR A 320 -2.16 -12.89 10.89
C THR A 320 -0.69 -12.54 10.64
N ARG A 321 -0.40 -11.78 9.59
CA ARG A 321 0.96 -11.32 9.29
C ARG A 321 1.51 -10.39 10.38
N GLN A 322 0.67 -9.50 10.90
CA GLN A 322 1.05 -8.61 11.99
C GLN A 322 1.34 -9.39 13.28
N GLN A 323 0.52 -10.41 13.57
CA GLN A 323 0.75 -11.34 14.69
C GLN A 323 2.04 -12.15 14.50
N LEU A 324 2.29 -12.66 13.27
CA LEU A 324 3.53 -13.38 12.93
C LEU A 324 4.77 -12.48 13.13
N VAL A 325 4.74 -11.25 12.66
CA VAL A 325 5.84 -10.29 12.85
C VAL A 325 6.09 -10.00 14.33
N VAL A 326 5.03 -9.88 15.12
CA VAL A 326 5.16 -9.71 16.59
C VAL A 326 5.74 -10.96 17.23
N ALA A 327 5.24 -12.14 16.85
CA ALA A 327 5.73 -13.43 17.36
C ALA A 327 7.20 -13.68 16.99
N GLU A 328 7.59 -13.36 15.76
CA GLU A 328 8.96 -13.49 15.27
C GLU A 328 9.91 -12.51 15.99
N LYS A 329 9.47 -11.26 16.20
CA LYS A 329 10.23 -10.30 17.03
C LYS A 329 10.40 -10.80 18.46
N LEU A 330 9.35 -11.38 19.04
CA LEU A 330 9.41 -11.96 20.39
C LEU A 330 10.30 -13.21 20.43
N ALA A 331 10.24 -14.06 19.39
CA ALA A 331 11.09 -15.23 19.27
C ALA A 331 12.57 -14.84 19.11
N ALA A 332 12.86 -13.88 18.21
CA ALA A 332 14.20 -13.34 18.02
C ALA A 332 14.75 -12.68 19.31
N LEU A 333 13.88 -11.95 20.02
CA LEU A 333 14.23 -11.38 21.31
C LEU A 333 14.48 -12.46 22.37
N GLY A 334 13.67 -13.53 22.34
CA GLY A 334 13.83 -14.71 23.21
C GLY A 334 15.14 -15.46 22.94
N GLU A 335 15.48 -15.65 21.67
CA GLU A 335 16.71 -16.31 21.24
C GLU A 335 17.96 -15.48 21.58
N LEU A 336 17.89 -14.15 21.39
CA LEU A 336 18.92 -13.22 21.84
C LEU A 336 19.07 -13.24 23.37
N THR A 337 17.96 -13.24 24.09
CA THR A 337 17.99 -13.28 25.59
C THR A 337 18.52 -14.62 26.09
N ALA A 338 18.15 -15.72 25.42
CA ALA A 338 18.66 -17.05 25.73
C ALA A 338 20.16 -17.18 25.37
N GLY A 339 20.59 -16.61 24.22
CA GLY A 339 21.99 -16.54 23.83
C GLY A 339 22.85 -15.75 24.82
N VAL A 340 22.38 -14.58 25.18
CA VAL A 340 23.04 -13.75 26.21
C VAL A 340 23.06 -14.46 27.59
N ALA A 341 21.93 -15.08 27.96
CA ALA A 341 21.89 -15.86 29.22
C ALA A 341 22.84 -17.06 29.16
N HIS A 342 23.00 -17.70 28.00
CA HIS A 342 23.93 -18.82 27.80
C HIS A 342 25.40 -18.34 27.86
N GLU A 343 25.73 -17.19 27.26
CA GLU A 343 27.07 -16.61 27.34
C GLU A 343 27.42 -16.10 28.74
N ILE A 344 26.44 -15.51 29.44
CA ILE A 344 26.66 -15.07 30.85
C ILE A 344 26.82 -16.26 31.82
N ASN A 345 26.13 -17.39 31.50
CA ASN A 345 26.15 -18.58 32.34
C ASN A 345 27.28 -19.55 32.02
N ASN A 346 28.16 -19.22 31.04
CA ASN A 346 29.32 -20.02 30.71
C ASN A 346 30.57 -19.45 31.44
N PRO A 347 30.88 -19.91 32.65
CA PRO A 347 32.10 -19.48 33.34
C PRO A 347 33.27 -20.03 32.53
N THR A 348 34.10 -19.11 32.03
CA THR A 348 35.43 -19.36 31.49
C THR A 348 36.13 -20.48 32.29
N GLN A 349 36.28 -21.64 31.64
CA GLN A 349 37.36 -22.55 32.02
C GLN A 349 38.67 -21.94 31.54
N VAL A 350 39.44 -21.46 32.47
CA VAL A 350 40.89 -21.46 32.42
C VAL A 350 41.38 -22.55 33.33
#